data_60faf28c5fd2d45b6b6a9853373bb67f
#
_entry.id   60faf28c5fd2d45b6b6a9853373bb67f
#
_cell.length_a   1.000
_cell.length_b   1.000
_cell.length_c   1.000
_cell.angle_alpha   90.00
_cell.angle_beta   90.00
_cell.angle_gamma   90.00
#
_symmetry.space_group_name_H-M   'P 1'
#
loop_
_entity.id
_entity.type
_entity.pdbx_description
1 polymer ?
#
loop_
_entity_poly.entity_id
_entity_poly.type
_entity_poly.pdbx_seq_one_letter_code
_entity_poly.pdbx_strand_id
1 'polypeptide(L)'
;VFGHIRWDNEEWVEDHFPFHSTHFHSLDETLIVGDGTAAFVFTSESKARPYIQLFKWDGERYVGPKILAYHRSTFNNQHAHCHPRFTPDGKAVLYTSDLTAYSNIYLVEVGEFDELPDLE
;
A
#
# COMPACT_ATOMS: atom_id res chain seq x y z
N VAL A 1 -3.84 -4.89 13.45
CA VAL A 1 -4.10 -3.56 14.03
C VAL A 1 -3.27 -2.53 13.29
N PHE A 2 -3.88 -1.47 12.90
CA PHE A 2 -3.24 -0.31 12.28
C PHE A 2 -3.54 0.92 13.13
N GLY A 3 -2.61 1.85 13.20
CA GLY A 3 -2.80 3.06 13.98
C GLY A 3 -1.66 4.05 13.79
N HIS A 4 -1.75 5.15 14.50
CA HIS A 4 -0.71 6.17 14.49
C HIS A 4 -0.47 6.70 15.90
N ILE A 5 0.69 7.25 16.11
CA ILE A 5 1.08 7.90 17.36
C ILE A 5 1.56 9.31 17.05
N ARG A 6 1.13 10.27 17.88
CA ARG A 6 1.61 11.65 17.78
C ARG A 6 2.97 11.77 18.47
N TRP A 7 3.92 12.34 17.76
CA TRP A 7 5.28 12.52 18.29
C TRP A 7 5.36 13.58 19.43
N ASP A 8 4.38 14.50 19.47
CA ASP A 8 4.40 15.65 20.39
C ASP A 8 3.80 15.36 21.77
N ASN A 9 2.94 14.36 21.90
CA ASN A 9 2.27 14.03 23.17
C ASN A 9 2.10 12.54 23.42
N GLU A 10 2.68 11.70 22.55
CA GLU A 10 2.58 10.23 22.61
C GLU A 10 1.13 9.70 22.56
N GLU A 11 0.18 10.54 22.20
CA GLU A 11 -1.19 10.10 21.98
C GLU A 11 -1.24 9.17 20.77
N TRP A 12 -1.87 7.99 20.96
CA TRP A 12 -1.97 7.00 19.91
C TRP A 12 -3.43 6.62 19.65
N VAL A 13 -3.72 6.25 18.42
CA VAL A 13 -5.05 5.89 17.95
C VAL A 13 -4.94 4.61 17.15
N GLU A 14 -5.88 3.67 17.40
CA GLU A 14 -6.07 2.51 16.53
C GLU A 14 -7.11 2.85 15.48
N ASP A 15 -6.74 2.66 14.23
CA ASP A 15 -7.63 2.91 13.09
C ASP A 15 -8.18 1.59 12.56
N HIS A 16 -9.44 1.59 12.16
CA HIS A 16 -9.99 0.50 11.38
C HIS A 16 -9.45 0.59 9.95
N PHE A 17 -8.74 -0.46 9.53
CA PHE A 17 -8.17 -0.52 8.20
C PHE A 17 -8.85 -1.62 7.40
N PRO A 18 -9.37 -1.31 6.20
CA PRO A 18 -10.25 -2.23 5.48
C PRO A 18 -9.54 -3.43 4.87
N PHE A 19 -8.22 -3.37 4.72
CA PHE A 19 -7.48 -4.47 4.14
C PHE A 19 -6.01 -4.50 4.58
N HIS A 20 -5.42 -5.69 4.55
CA HIS A 20 -4.04 -5.91 4.96
C HIS A 20 -3.04 -5.53 3.87
N SER A 21 -1.91 -4.97 4.30
CA SER A 21 -0.67 -4.85 3.54
C SER A 21 0.50 -5.17 4.45
N THR A 22 1.61 -5.58 3.86
CA THR A 22 2.83 -5.85 4.62
C THR A 22 3.54 -4.56 5.03
N HIS A 23 3.56 -3.60 4.14
CA HIS A 23 4.19 -2.29 4.36
C HIS A 23 3.23 -1.17 3.99
N PHE A 24 3.32 -0.06 4.71
CA PHE A 24 2.50 1.13 4.51
C PHE A 24 3.38 2.38 4.50
N HIS A 25 2.93 3.40 3.79
CA HIS A 25 3.53 4.73 3.81
C HIS A 25 2.47 5.81 3.64
N SER A 26 2.66 6.93 4.32
CA SER A 26 1.80 8.11 4.22
C SER A 26 2.65 9.38 4.31
N LEU A 27 2.21 10.43 3.63
CA LEU A 27 2.83 11.75 3.77
C LEU A 27 2.12 12.60 4.83
N ASP A 28 0.79 12.51 4.90
CA ASP A 28 -0.03 13.44 5.67
C ASP A 28 -1.25 12.80 6.35
N GLU A 29 -1.31 11.48 6.41
CA GLU A 29 -2.41 10.72 7.01
C GLU A 29 -3.73 10.72 6.21
N THR A 30 -3.86 11.53 5.16
CA THR A 30 -5.09 11.55 4.35
C THR A 30 -5.09 10.46 3.29
N LEU A 31 -3.93 10.09 2.80
CA LEU A 31 -3.75 9.06 1.77
C LEU A 31 -2.63 8.12 2.18
N ILE A 32 -2.94 6.83 2.20
CA ILE A 32 -1.99 5.79 2.60
C ILE A 32 -1.81 4.83 1.44
N VAL A 33 -0.57 4.45 1.17
CA VAL A 33 -0.22 3.42 0.20
C VAL A 33 0.25 2.18 0.92
N GLY A 34 -0.17 1.01 0.42
CA GLY A 34 0.27 -0.29 0.90
C GLY A 34 0.65 -1.21 -0.25
N ASP A 35 1.36 -2.29 0.05
CA ASP A 35 1.84 -3.24 -0.94
C ASP A 35 1.04 -4.54 -1.04
N GLY A 36 -0.06 -4.64 -0.29
CA GLY A 36 -0.89 -5.84 -0.31
C GLY A 36 -0.13 -7.09 0.13
N THR A 37 -0.16 -8.12 -0.71
CA THR A 37 0.49 -9.40 -0.46
C THR A 37 1.46 -9.75 -1.59
N ALA A 38 2.31 -10.74 -1.35
CA ALA A 38 3.15 -11.34 -2.40
C ALA A 38 2.29 -11.84 -3.58
N ALA A 39 2.92 -11.94 -4.75
CA ALA A 39 2.25 -12.42 -5.97
C ALA A 39 1.71 -13.85 -5.83
N PHE A 40 2.34 -14.65 -4.99
CA PHE A 40 1.98 -16.04 -4.76
C PHE A 40 1.71 -16.27 -3.28
N VAL A 41 0.44 -16.21 -2.88
CA VAL A 41 -0.01 -16.57 -1.54
C VAL A 41 -0.88 -17.81 -1.65
N PHE A 42 -0.37 -18.91 -1.10
CA PHE A 42 -1.03 -20.21 -1.15
C PHE A 42 -1.56 -20.61 0.23
N THR A 43 -2.52 -19.88 0.74
CA THR A 43 -3.25 -20.32 1.93
C THR A 43 -4.72 -20.49 1.58
N SER A 44 -5.37 -21.45 2.21
CA SER A 44 -6.79 -21.75 1.96
C SER A 44 -7.73 -20.58 2.30
N GLU A 45 -7.27 -19.64 3.11
CA GLU A 45 -8.08 -18.54 3.62
C GLU A 45 -7.74 -17.17 3.03
N SER A 46 -6.60 -17.03 2.35
CA SER A 46 -6.19 -15.76 1.78
C SER A 46 -6.01 -15.85 0.26
N LYS A 47 -6.59 -14.89 -0.42
CA LYS A 47 -6.36 -14.70 -1.85
C LYS A 47 -5.11 -13.85 -2.05
N ALA A 48 -4.31 -14.15 -3.06
CA ALA A 48 -3.21 -13.28 -3.44
C ALA A 48 -3.74 -11.90 -3.85
N ARG A 49 -3.14 -10.85 -3.29
CA ARG A 49 -3.52 -9.45 -3.54
C ARG A 49 -2.26 -8.64 -3.86
N PRO A 50 -1.56 -8.97 -4.96
CA PRO A 50 -0.24 -8.40 -5.26
C PRO A 50 -0.34 -7.02 -5.90
N TYR A 51 -1.05 -6.12 -5.25
CA TYR A 51 -1.33 -4.78 -5.75
C TYR A 51 -0.73 -3.72 -4.85
N ILE A 52 -0.22 -2.67 -5.47
CA ILE A 52 -0.01 -1.40 -4.78
C ILE A 52 -1.39 -0.80 -4.58
N GLN A 53 -1.77 -0.60 -3.32
CA GLN A 53 -3.12 -0.26 -2.88
C GLN A 53 -3.14 1.12 -2.26
N LEU A 54 -4.18 1.89 -2.54
CA LEU A 54 -4.41 3.19 -1.92
C LEU A 54 -5.63 3.14 -0.99
N PHE A 55 -5.48 3.82 0.13
CA PHE A 55 -6.53 4.02 1.12
C PHE A 55 -6.64 5.51 1.41
N LYS A 56 -7.85 6.01 1.54
CA LYS A 56 -8.11 7.43 1.76
C LYS A 56 -8.93 7.63 3.02
N TRP A 57 -8.58 8.65 3.80
CA TRP A 57 -9.38 9.09 4.94
C TRP A 57 -10.62 9.83 4.44
N ASP A 58 -11.82 9.41 4.86
CA ASP A 58 -13.09 10.00 4.43
C ASP A 58 -13.67 11.02 5.44
N GLY A 59 -12.96 11.23 6.55
CA GLY A 59 -13.39 12.06 7.67
C GLY A 59 -13.75 11.26 8.92
N GLU A 60 -13.95 9.94 8.78
CA GLU A 60 -14.27 9.04 9.88
C GLU A 60 -13.38 7.80 9.91
N ARG A 61 -12.99 7.30 8.75
CA ARG A 61 -12.23 6.06 8.61
C ARG A 61 -11.48 6.02 7.28
N TYR A 62 -10.55 5.08 7.17
CA TYR A 62 -9.91 4.79 5.89
C TYR A 62 -10.83 3.93 5.02
N VAL A 63 -11.00 4.35 3.79
CA VAL A 63 -11.77 3.65 2.76
C VAL A 63 -10.83 3.15 1.66
N GLY A 64 -11.27 2.15 0.93
CA GLY A 64 -10.49 1.45 -0.08
C GLY A 64 -10.45 -0.06 0.22
N PRO A 65 -9.47 -0.78 -0.30
CA PRO A 65 -8.39 -0.29 -1.15
C PRO A 65 -8.80 -0.02 -2.59
N LYS A 66 -8.19 0.99 -3.19
CA LYS A 66 -8.16 1.18 -4.63
C LYS A 66 -6.86 0.61 -5.19
N ILE A 67 -6.91 0.03 -6.38
CA ILE A 67 -5.73 -0.53 -7.04
C ILE A 67 -4.99 0.57 -7.78
N LEU A 68 -3.72 0.76 -7.43
CA LEU A 68 -2.84 1.66 -8.15
C LEU A 68 -2.01 0.93 -9.21
N ALA A 69 -1.44 -0.22 -8.85
CA ALA A 69 -0.63 -1.03 -9.76
C ALA A 69 -0.62 -2.49 -9.33
N TYR A 70 -0.40 -3.38 -10.30
CA TYR A 70 -0.14 -4.78 -10.04
C TYR A 70 1.37 -5.00 -9.96
N HIS A 71 1.91 -5.15 -8.76
CA HIS A 71 3.36 -5.18 -8.57
C HIS A 71 4.02 -6.50 -8.98
N ARG A 72 3.31 -7.62 -8.94
CA ARG A 72 3.79 -8.98 -9.29
C ARG A 72 5.06 -9.41 -8.54
N SER A 73 5.39 -8.78 -7.42
CA SER A 73 6.59 -9.14 -6.66
C SER A 73 6.37 -10.38 -5.81
N THR A 74 7.41 -11.20 -5.69
CA THR A 74 7.34 -12.47 -4.97
C THR A 74 7.45 -12.33 -3.46
N PHE A 75 8.07 -11.27 -2.97
CA PHE A 75 8.43 -11.08 -1.55
C PHE A 75 9.37 -12.19 -1.02
N ASN A 76 10.04 -12.92 -1.92
CA ASN A 76 10.91 -14.03 -1.52
C ASN A 76 12.11 -13.63 -0.66
N ASN A 77 12.51 -12.37 -0.74
CA ASN A 77 13.55 -11.78 0.10
C ASN A 77 13.26 -10.29 0.29
N GLN A 78 13.99 -9.63 1.19
CA GLN A 78 13.76 -8.21 1.50
C GLN A 78 13.89 -7.28 0.29
N HIS A 79 14.76 -7.62 -0.66
CA HIS A 79 14.93 -6.81 -1.88
C HIS A 79 13.73 -6.91 -2.84
N ALA A 80 12.89 -7.92 -2.68
CA ALA A 80 11.68 -8.12 -3.47
C ALA A 80 10.42 -7.60 -2.78
N HIS A 81 10.50 -7.13 -1.54
CA HIS A 81 9.40 -6.44 -0.87
C HIS A 81 9.19 -5.07 -1.51
N CYS A 82 7.96 -4.70 -1.75
CA CYS A 82 7.65 -3.49 -2.54
C CYS A 82 8.01 -2.18 -1.83
N HIS A 83 7.81 -2.09 -0.53
CA HIS A 83 8.09 -0.88 0.25
C HIS A 83 7.61 0.40 -0.45
N PRO A 84 6.31 0.51 -0.77
CA PRO A 84 5.82 1.63 -1.55
C PRO A 84 5.99 2.94 -0.80
N ARG A 85 6.33 4.00 -1.53
CA ARG A 85 6.51 5.35 -0.97
C ARG A 85 5.96 6.39 -1.91
N PHE A 86 5.25 7.36 -1.37
CA PHE A 86 4.90 8.55 -2.13
C PHE A 86 6.15 9.38 -2.47
N THR A 87 6.14 9.98 -3.64
CA THR A 87 7.06 11.09 -3.93
C THR A 87 6.73 12.27 -3.02
N PRO A 88 7.69 13.18 -2.75
CA PRO A 88 7.46 14.30 -1.85
C PRO A 88 6.27 15.19 -2.20
N ASP A 89 5.91 15.29 -3.48
CA ASP A 89 4.75 16.03 -3.96
C ASP A 89 3.43 15.24 -3.86
N GLY A 90 3.49 13.97 -3.49
CA GLY A 90 2.32 13.09 -3.36
C GLY A 90 1.70 12.65 -4.68
N LYS A 91 2.29 12.98 -5.81
CA LYS A 91 1.70 12.72 -7.14
C LYS A 91 2.01 11.35 -7.71
N ALA A 92 3.02 10.67 -7.16
CA ALA A 92 3.44 9.35 -7.61
C ALA A 92 3.86 8.48 -6.45
N VAL A 93 3.94 7.19 -6.72
CA VAL A 93 4.43 6.17 -5.79
C VAL A 93 5.60 5.44 -6.43
N LEU A 94 6.69 5.31 -5.69
CA LEU A 94 7.80 4.43 -6.02
C LEU A 94 7.64 3.12 -5.28
N TYR A 95 7.89 2.01 -5.96
CA TYR A 95 7.89 0.69 -5.33
C TYR A 95 8.90 -0.24 -6.01
N THR A 96 9.32 -1.27 -5.29
CA THR A 96 10.21 -2.30 -5.80
C THR A 96 9.41 -3.52 -6.26
N SER A 97 9.84 -4.16 -7.32
CA SER A 97 9.32 -5.47 -7.74
C SER A 97 10.39 -6.29 -8.45
N ASP A 98 10.34 -7.60 -8.25
CA ASP A 98 11.19 -8.56 -8.93
C ASP A 98 10.49 -9.26 -10.10
N LEU A 99 9.45 -8.63 -10.67
CA LEU A 99 8.64 -9.23 -11.74
C LEU A 99 9.45 -9.63 -12.98
N THR A 100 10.62 -9.02 -13.19
CA THR A 100 11.53 -9.34 -14.31
C THR A 100 12.71 -10.21 -13.88
N ALA A 101 12.59 -10.93 -12.78
CA ALA A 101 13.62 -11.75 -12.12
C ALA A 101 14.67 -10.97 -11.35
N TYR A 102 14.74 -9.69 -11.49
CA TYR A 102 15.59 -8.78 -10.70
C TYR A 102 14.73 -7.74 -10.02
N SER A 103 15.16 -7.29 -8.83
CA SER A 103 14.49 -6.20 -8.15
C SER A 103 14.79 -4.87 -8.85
N ASN A 104 13.75 -4.25 -9.35
CA ASN A 104 13.80 -2.93 -9.99
C ASN A 104 12.86 -1.96 -9.26
N ILE A 105 13.11 -0.69 -9.43
CA ILE A 105 12.26 0.38 -8.91
C ILE A 105 11.31 0.83 -10.01
N TYR A 106 10.03 0.89 -9.67
CA TYR A 106 8.96 1.34 -10.57
C TYR A 106 8.31 2.59 -10.00
N LEU A 107 7.83 3.44 -10.90
CA LEU A 107 7.09 4.63 -10.54
C LEU A 107 5.72 4.57 -11.18
N VAL A 108 4.67 4.87 -10.41
CA VAL A 108 3.30 4.95 -10.90
C VAL A 108 2.68 6.27 -10.44
N GLU A 109 1.99 6.95 -11.34
CA GLU A 109 1.25 8.16 -11.00
C GLU A 109 -0.01 7.81 -10.21
N VAL A 110 -0.30 8.60 -9.17
CA VAL A 110 -1.44 8.35 -8.29
C VAL A 110 -2.77 8.72 -8.97
N GLY A 111 -2.84 9.89 -9.60
CA GLY A 111 -4.10 10.39 -10.18
C GLY A 111 -5.17 10.64 -9.13
N GLU A 112 -6.44 10.49 -9.52
CA GLU A 112 -7.60 10.71 -8.65
C GLU A 112 -8.04 9.40 -8.00
N PHE A 113 -8.12 9.38 -6.68
CA PHE A 113 -8.47 8.19 -5.90
C PHE A 113 -9.79 7.55 -6.36
N ASP A 114 -10.82 8.36 -6.57
CA ASP A 114 -12.15 7.85 -6.91
C ASP A 114 -12.23 7.25 -8.33
N GLU A 115 -11.27 7.58 -9.19
CA GLU A 115 -11.20 7.04 -10.55
C GLU A 115 -10.42 5.73 -10.63
N LEU A 116 -9.72 5.34 -9.57
CA LEU A 116 -8.98 4.09 -9.55
C LEU A 116 -9.92 2.90 -9.36
N PRO A 117 -9.57 1.71 -9.91
CA PRO A 117 -10.40 0.53 -9.74
C PRO A 117 -10.42 0.03 -8.31
N ASP A 118 -11.56 -0.47 -7.88
CA ASP A 118 -11.69 -1.17 -6.61
C ASP A 118 -10.99 -2.52 -6.66
N LEU A 119 -10.58 -3.02 -5.50
CA LEU A 119 -9.98 -4.34 -5.39
C LEU A 119 -11.00 -5.45 -5.68
N GLU A 120 -12.25 -5.22 -5.35
CA GLU A 120 -13.36 -6.15 -5.59
C GLU A 120 -14.66 -5.42 -5.94
#